data_22712ecca443ce1053b6687f12e05b21
#
_entry.id   22712ecca443ce1053b6687f12e05b21
#
_cell.length_a   1.000
_cell.length_b   1.000
_cell.length_c   1.000
_cell.angle_alpha   90.00
_cell.angle_beta   90.00
_cell.angle_gamma   90.00
#
_symmetry.space_group_name_H-M   'P 1'
#
loop_
_entity.id
_entity.type
_entity.pdbx_description
1 polymer ?
#
loop_
_entity_poly.entity_id
_entity_poly.type
_entity_poly.pdbx_seq_one_letter_code
_entity_poly.pdbx_strand_id
1 'polypeptide(L)'
;INRDNRWSFEVERGSSFRPLRVNLPIPGYHNVRNALAAIAIATEEGLEDRVIADALSEFSGVGRRFEITESIDVAGKELILVDDYGHHPTEVKAVIETAREVWPDKRLGMIYQPHRYSRTHDLYGEFVKVLSQVDDLMLLGVYQAGEEPIDGATSESLALSIEKEGRVCPLVCPGTEEAMQGL
;
A
#
# COMPACT_ATOMS: atom_id res chain seq x y z
N ILE A 1 5.27 -11.86 -13.23
CA ILE A 1 4.21 -12.15 -12.24
C ILE A 1 3.53 -13.41 -12.71
N ASN A 2 3.50 -14.43 -11.85
CA ASN A 2 2.76 -15.66 -12.13
C ASN A 2 1.27 -15.45 -11.82
N ARG A 3 0.38 -16.29 -12.45
CA ARG A 3 -1.09 -16.25 -12.26
C ARG A 3 -1.56 -16.35 -10.79
N ASP A 4 -0.67 -16.74 -9.88
CA ASP A 4 -0.92 -16.92 -8.43
C ASP A 4 -0.43 -15.73 -7.58
N ASN A 5 -0.31 -14.52 -8.15
CA ASN A 5 0.19 -13.31 -7.47
C ASN A 5 1.58 -13.47 -6.81
N ARG A 6 2.34 -14.48 -7.21
CA ARG A 6 3.70 -14.73 -6.70
C ARG A 6 4.73 -13.98 -7.54
N TRP A 7 5.66 -13.33 -6.86
CA TRP A 7 6.78 -12.64 -7.48
C TRP A 7 8.02 -13.53 -7.43
N SER A 8 8.62 -13.79 -8.61
CA SER A 8 9.86 -14.54 -8.74
C SER A 8 10.95 -13.61 -9.23
N PHE A 9 12.08 -13.59 -8.55
CA PHE A 9 13.23 -12.78 -8.92
C PHE A 9 14.54 -13.50 -8.58
N GLU A 10 15.64 -13.00 -9.13
CA GLU A 10 16.99 -13.50 -8.89
C GLU A 10 17.83 -12.36 -8.29
N VAL A 11 18.59 -12.69 -7.24
CA VAL A 11 19.43 -11.75 -6.50
C VAL A 11 20.91 -12.05 -6.75
N GLU A 12 21.60 -11.10 -7.34
CA GLU A 12 23.07 -11.14 -7.46
C GLU A 12 23.71 -10.54 -6.21
N ARG A 13 24.62 -11.29 -5.56
CA ARG A 13 25.25 -10.92 -4.27
C ARG A 13 26.77 -10.82 -4.38
N GLY A 14 27.29 -10.31 -5.50
CA GLY A 14 28.72 -10.23 -5.77
C GLY A 14 29.32 -11.56 -6.25
N SER A 15 30.61 -11.54 -6.56
CA SER A 15 31.30 -12.65 -7.25
C SER A 15 31.53 -13.90 -6.41
N SER A 16 31.39 -13.80 -5.09
CA SER A 16 31.63 -14.91 -4.16
C SER A 16 30.40 -15.79 -3.94
N PHE A 17 29.23 -15.32 -4.37
CA PHE A 17 27.95 -16.04 -4.17
C PHE A 17 27.34 -16.40 -5.52
N ARG A 18 26.64 -17.52 -5.55
CA ARG A 18 25.76 -17.83 -6.68
C ARG A 18 24.51 -16.96 -6.64
N PRO A 19 23.89 -16.64 -7.79
CA PRO A 19 22.61 -15.96 -7.81
C PRO A 19 21.57 -16.75 -7.02
N LEU A 20 20.82 -16.04 -6.15
CA LEU A 20 19.77 -16.63 -5.34
C LEU A 20 18.41 -16.41 -6.00
N ARG A 21 17.70 -17.49 -6.33
CA ARG A 21 16.32 -17.43 -6.80
C ARG A 21 15.35 -17.42 -5.64
N VAL A 22 14.44 -16.45 -5.66
CA VAL A 22 13.43 -16.24 -4.62
C VAL A 22 12.05 -16.22 -5.23
N ASN A 23 11.12 -16.91 -4.58
CA ASN A 23 9.69 -16.84 -4.86
C ASN A 23 9.01 -16.19 -3.67
N LEU A 24 8.49 -14.99 -3.85
CA LEU A 24 7.83 -14.23 -2.79
C LEU A 24 6.31 -14.31 -3.00
N PRO A 25 5.53 -14.82 -2.03
CA PRO A 25 4.09 -14.98 -2.18
C PRO A 25 3.29 -13.69 -2.01
N ILE A 26 3.93 -12.61 -1.61
CA ILE A 26 3.32 -11.29 -1.44
C ILE A 26 3.68 -10.38 -2.63
N PRO A 27 2.71 -9.67 -3.24
CA PRO A 27 2.96 -8.82 -4.38
C PRO A 27 3.60 -7.49 -4.00
N GLY A 28 4.12 -6.77 -5.00
CA GLY A 28 4.64 -5.41 -4.89
C GLY A 28 6.16 -5.30 -4.87
N TYR A 29 6.66 -4.36 -5.67
CA TYR A 29 8.10 -4.12 -5.77
C TYR A 29 8.74 -3.68 -4.45
N HIS A 30 7.96 -3.00 -3.59
CA HIS A 30 8.42 -2.64 -2.25
C HIS A 30 8.69 -3.89 -1.38
N ASN A 31 7.92 -4.97 -1.54
CA ASN A 31 8.16 -6.24 -0.83
C ASN A 31 9.40 -6.96 -1.36
N VAL A 32 9.71 -6.84 -2.67
CA VAL A 32 11.01 -7.30 -3.20
C VAL A 32 12.15 -6.56 -2.52
N ARG A 33 12.07 -5.22 -2.36
CA ARG A 33 13.10 -4.44 -1.65
C ARG A 33 13.24 -4.85 -0.18
N ASN A 34 12.15 -5.11 0.50
CA ASN A 34 12.16 -5.61 1.88
C ASN A 34 12.84 -6.99 1.95
N ALA A 35 12.52 -7.88 1.01
CA ALA A 35 13.17 -9.18 0.91
C ALA A 35 14.67 -9.07 0.63
N LEU A 36 15.12 -8.13 -0.21
CA LEU A 36 16.55 -7.89 -0.43
C LEU A 36 17.28 -7.50 0.85
N ALA A 37 16.68 -6.68 1.71
CA ALA A 37 17.27 -6.33 3.01
C ALA A 37 17.38 -7.56 3.92
N ALA A 38 16.34 -8.39 3.97
CA ALA A 38 16.35 -9.64 4.75
C ALA A 38 17.41 -10.63 4.22
N ILE A 39 17.52 -10.77 2.89
CA ILE A 39 18.53 -11.62 2.24
C ILE A 39 19.94 -11.13 2.58
N ALA A 40 20.18 -9.82 2.53
CA ALA A 40 21.50 -9.25 2.87
C ALA A 40 21.90 -9.61 4.30
N ILE A 41 21.01 -9.36 5.27
CA ILE A 41 21.26 -9.68 6.69
C ILE A 41 21.48 -11.19 6.88
N ALA A 42 20.61 -12.03 6.32
CA ALA A 42 20.71 -13.47 6.45
C ALA A 42 22.01 -14.04 5.82
N THR A 43 22.47 -13.43 4.73
CA THR A 43 23.74 -13.78 4.07
C THR A 43 24.94 -13.43 4.98
N GLU A 44 24.92 -12.24 5.59
CA GLU A 44 25.96 -11.79 6.55
C GLU A 44 26.02 -12.67 7.80
N GLU A 45 24.85 -13.13 8.26
CA GLU A 45 24.75 -14.07 9.39
C GLU A 45 25.14 -15.51 9.02
N GLY A 46 25.51 -15.77 7.75
CA GLY A 46 25.99 -17.07 7.28
C GLY A 46 24.91 -18.13 7.09
N LEU A 47 23.66 -17.75 6.91
CA LEU A 47 22.58 -18.69 6.60
C LEU A 47 22.74 -19.26 5.19
N GLU A 48 22.40 -20.53 5.03
CA GLU A 48 22.42 -21.21 3.73
C GLU A 48 21.36 -20.63 2.77
N ASP A 49 21.71 -20.52 1.50
CA ASP A 49 20.83 -20.01 0.44
C ASP A 49 19.47 -20.69 0.40
N ARG A 50 19.45 -22.00 0.62
CA ARG A 50 18.23 -22.78 0.64
C ARG A 50 17.31 -22.35 1.78
N VAL A 51 17.86 -22.15 2.97
CA VAL A 51 17.10 -21.72 4.16
C VAL A 51 16.48 -20.34 3.91
N ILE A 52 17.25 -19.42 3.32
CA ILE A 52 16.79 -18.07 2.96
C ILE A 52 15.65 -18.16 1.94
N ALA A 53 15.81 -18.93 0.88
CA ALA A 53 14.81 -19.06 -0.18
C ALA A 53 13.53 -19.73 0.31
N ASP A 54 13.65 -20.81 1.09
CA ASP A 54 12.51 -21.54 1.65
C ASP A 54 11.72 -20.63 2.60
N ALA A 55 12.38 -19.92 3.54
CA ALA A 55 11.74 -19.00 4.47
C ALA A 55 10.98 -17.86 3.76
N LEU A 56 11.55 -17.28 2.70
CA LEU A 56 10.89 -16.23 1.92
C LEU A 56 9.71 -16.78 1.10
N SER A 57 9.78 -18.05 0.65
CA SER A 57 8.69 -18.67 -0.10
C SER A 57 7.48 -19.04 0.76
N GLU A 58 7.68 -19.20 2.06
CA GLU A 58 6.65 -19.49 3.05
C GLU A 58 6.14 -18.26 3.78
N PHE A 59 6.77 -17.09 3.53
CA PHE A 59 6.43 -15.86 4.21
C PHE A 59 5.07 -15.31 3.77
N SER A 60 4.07 -15.42 4.63
CA SER A 60 2.68 -15.01 4.36
C SER A 60 2.42 -13.50 4.48
N GLY A 61 3.46 -12.70 4.72
CA GLY A 61 3.31 -11.26 4.95
C GLY A 61 3.17 -10.88 6.41
N VAL A 62 2.94 -9.61 6.65
CA VAL A 62 2.63 -9.02 7.96
C VAL A 62 1.23 -8.42 7.85
N GLY A 63 0.42 -8.60 8.87
CA GLY A 63 -0.93 -8.03 8.90
C GLY A 63 -0.93 -6.53 8.62
N ARG A 64 -1.91 -6.06 7.88
CA ARG A 64 -2.02 -4.68 7.39
C ARG A 64 -0.83 -4.21 6.55
N ARG A 65 -0.23 -5.12 5.75
CA ARG A 65 0.80 -4.82 4.75
C ARG A 65 0.43 -5.50 3.44
N PHE A 66 -0.38 -4.81 2.64
CA PHE A 66 -1.00 -5.31 1.43
C PHE A 66 -1.73 -6.64 1.69
N GLU A 67 -2.45 -6.70 2.81
CA GLU A 67 -3.22 -7.88 3.20
C GLU A 67 -4.47 -7.99 2.35
N ILE A 68 -4.60 -9.10 1.62
CA ILE A 68 -5.66 -9.31 0.65
C ILE A 68 -6.75 -10.18 1.26
N THR A 69 -8.00 -9.71 1.21
CA THR A 69 -9.19 -10.50 1.46
C THR A 69 -10.01 -10.53 0.18
N GLU A 70 -10.15 -11.70 -0.40
CA GLU A 70 -10.90 -11.92 -1.64
C GLU A 70 -12.36 -12.27 -1.37
N SER A 71 -13.20 -12.09 -2.38
CA SER A 71 -14.60 -12.54 -2.40
C SER A 71 -15.49 -11.96 -1.28
N ILE A 72 -15.30 -10.66 -0.99
CA ILE A 72 -16.20 -9.95 -0.09
C ILE A 72 -17.43 -9.52 -0.89
N ASP A 73 -18.63 -9.99 -0.48
CA ASP A 73 -19.90 -9.54 -1.05
C ASP A 73 -20.35 -8.24 -0.39
N VAL A 74 -20.48 -7.19 -1.18
CA VAL A 74 -21.09 -5.92 -0.76
C VAL A 74 -22.22 -5.59 -1.73
N ALA A 75 -23.45 -5.64 -1.24
CA ALA A 75 -24.67 -5.35 -2.02
C ALA A 75 -24.76 -6.17 -3.33
N GLY A 76 -24.34 -7.43 -3.31
CA GLY A 76 -24.35 -8.33 -4.48
C GLY A 76 -23.21 -8.14 -5.46
N LYS A 77 -22.18 -7.38 -5.09
CA LYS A 77 -20.94 -7.20 -5.86
C LYS A 77 -19.77 -7.83 -5.13
N GLU A 78 -19.00 -8.63 -5.86
CA GLU A 78 -17.78 -9.23 -5.33
C GLU A 78 -16.65 -8.20 -5.35
N LEU A 79 -16.09 -7.91 -4.18
CA LEU A 79 -14.96 -7.00 -3.98
C LEU A 79 -13.72 -7.77 -3.52
N ILE A 80 -12.56 -7.17 -3.80
CA ILE A 80 -11.27 -7.54 -3.20
C ILE A 80 -10.91 -6.39 -2.26
N LEU A 81 -10.71 -6.71 -0.98
CA LEU A 81 -10.24 -5.75 0.00
C LEU A 81 -8.73 -5.90 0.19
N VAL A 82 -8.04 -4.77 0.15
CA VAL A 82 -6.62 -4.67 0.50
C VAL A 82 -6.50 -3.79 1.74
N ASP A 83 -6.01 -4.35 2.85
CA ASP A 83 -5.69 -3.58 4.06
C ASP A 83 -4.19 -3.29 4.11
N ASP A 84 -3.85 -2.00 4.17
CA ASP A 84 -2.46 -1.54 4.27
C ASP A 84 -2.31 -0.40 5.28
N TYR A 85 -1.25 -0.43 6.05
CA TYR A 85 -0.94 0.59 7.06
C TYR A 85 -0.21 1.82 6.48
N GLY A 86 -0.06 1.89 5.17
CA GLY A 86 0.61 2.97 4.46
C GLY A 86 0.07 4.36 4.83
N HIS A 87 0.94 5.19 5.36
CA HIS A 87 0.60 6.54 5.85
C HIS A 87 1.54 7.62 5.32
N HIS A 88 2.55 7.26 4.56
CA HIS A 88 3.41 8.18 3.82
C HIS A 88 3.05 8.15 2.33
N PRO A 89 3.09 9.26 1.58
CA PRO A 89 2.72 9.28 0.16
C PRO A 89 3.45 8.22 -0.69
N THR A 90 4.72 7.96 -0.38
CA THR A 90 5.51 6.92 -1.06
C THR A 90 4.96 5.51 -0.81
N GLU A 91 4.49 5.23 0.42
CA GLU A 91 3.86 3.94 0.76
C GLU A 91 2.52 3.81 0.06
N VAL A 92 1.67 4.83 0.14
CA VAL A 92 0.36 4.87 -0.55
C VAL A 92 0.53 4.68 -2.06
N LYS A 93 1.53 5.33 -2.65
CA LYS A 93 1.86 5.15 -4.07
C LYS A 93 2.20 3.70 -4.39
N ALA A 94 3.05 3.07 -3.58
CA ALA A 94 3.46 1.68 -3.79
C ALA A 94 2.26 0.72 -3.71
N VAL A 95 1.31 0.97 -2.81
CA VAL A 95 0.07 0.19 -2.68
C VAL A 95 -0.81 0.35 -3.93
N ILE A 96 -1.03 1.59 -4.40
CA ILE A 96 -1.82 1.88 -5.61
C ILE A 96 -1.19 1.21 -6.83
N GLU A 97 0.12 1.37 -7.03
CA GLU A 97 0.86 0.77 -8.15
C GLU A 97 0.75 -0.76 -8.11
N THR A 98 0.91 -1.36 -6.93
CA THR A 98 0.79 -2.81 -6.77
C THR A 98 -0.64 -3.28 -7.08
N ALA A 99 -1.67 -2.59 -6.59
CA ALA A 99 -3.06 -2.95 -6.87
C ALA A 99 -3.38 -2.87 -8.37
N ARG A 100 -2.91 -1.82 -9.05
CA ARG A 100 -3.06 -1.66 -10.51
C ARG A 100 -2.31 -2.74 -11.30
N GLU A 101 -1.18 -3.20 -10.80
CA GLU A 101 -0.39 -4.26 -11.44
C GLU A 101 -1.04 -5.64 -11.28
N VAL A 102 -1.57 -5.92 -10.09
CA VAL A 102 -2.22 -7.20 -9.79
C VAL A 102 -3.60 -7.30 -10.45
N TRP A 103 -4.37 -6.21 -10.47
CA TRP A 103 -5.74 -6.14 -11.01
C TRP A 103 -5.91 -4.98 -11.99
N PRO A 104 -5.27 -5.03 -13.18
CA PRO A 104 -5.23 -3.90 -14.12
C PRO A 104 -6.61 -3.49 -14.65
N ASP A 105 -7.56 -4.42 -14.71
CA ASP A 105 -8.90 -4.19 -15.25
C ASP A 105 -9.95 -3.86 -14.18
N LYS A 106 -9.55 -3.85 -12.89
CA LYS A 106 -10.49 -3.54 -11.81
C LYS A 106 -10.49 -2.04 -11.48
N ARG A 107 -11.66 -1.55 -11.12
CA ARG A 107 -11.83 -0.22 -10.54
C ARG A 107 -11.21 -0.18 -9.15
N LEU A 108 -10.47 0.85 -8.83
CA LEU A 108 -9.74 1.01 -7.57
C LEU A 108 -10.42 2.10 -6.72
N GLY A 109 -11.16 1.67 -5.70
CA GLY A 109 -11.64 2.54 -4.63
C GLY A 109 -10.64 2.56 -3.46
N MET A 110 -10.49 3.72 -2.81
CA MET A 110 -9.64 3.86 -1.64
C MET A 110 -10.38 4.60 -0.52
N ILE A 111 -10.30 4.04 0.68
CA ILE A 111 -10.65 4.73 1.92
C ILE A 111 -9.33 5.08 2.60
N TYR A 112 -9.06 6.38 2.76
CA TYR A 112 -7.79 6.86 3.30
C TYR A 112 -8.03 7.74 4.54
N GLN A 113 -7.29 7.44 5.61
CA GLN A 113 -7.24 8.28 6.81
C GLN A 113 -5.88 8.96 6.90
N PRO A 114 -5.81 10.29 6.71
CA PRO A 114 -4.56 11.01 6.96
C PRO A 114 -4.14 10.85 8.43
N HIS A 115 -2.85 10.63 8.64
CA HIS A 115 -2.32 10.38 9.99
C HIS A 115 -1.31 11.45 10.35
N ARG A 116 -1.64 12.26 11.35
CA ARG A 116 -0.97 13.46 11.85
C ARG A 116 -1.16 14.70 10.97
N TYR A 117 -1.45 15.81 11.60
CA TYR A 117 -1.55 17.09 10.92
C TYR A 117 -0.22 17.56 10.36
N SER A 118 0.88 17.40 11.11
CA SER A 118 2.23 17.77 10.66
C SER A 118 2.61 17.06 9.37
N ARG A 119 2.43 15.74 9.27
CA ARG A 119 2.74 14.99 8.06
C ARG A 119 1.83 15.40 6.89
N THR A 120 0.54 15.60 7.15
CA THR A 120 -0.41 16.03 6.12
C THR A 120 -0.03 17.40 5.58
N HIS A 121 0.40 18.33 6.44
CA HIS A 121 0.90 19.64 6.06
C HIS A 121 2.20 19.56 5.25
N ASP A 122 3.22 18.87 5.77
CA ASP A 122 4.57 18.87 5.18
C ASP A 122 4.62 18.15 3.83
N LEU A 123 3.78 17.14 3.61
CA LEU A 123 3.72 16.32 2.40
C LEU A 123 2.44 16.57 1.60
N TYR A 124 1.79 17.71 1.82
CA TYR A 124 0.47 18.02 1.26
C TYR A 124 0.37 17.81 -0.25
N GLY A 125 1.29 18.41 -1.00
CA GLY A 125 1.30 18.30 -2.46
C GLY A 125 1.58 16.87 -2.98
N GLU A 126 2.29 16.07 -2.21
CA GLU A 126 2.54 14.67 -2.53
C GLU A 126 1.29 13.82 -2.28
N PHE A 127 0.55 14.09 -1.20
CA PHE A 127 -0.73 13.45 -0.93
C PHE A 127 -1.76 13.77 -2.01
N VAL A 128 -1.88 15.03 -2.41
CA VAL A 128 -2.78 15.42 -3.50
C VAL A 128 -2.49 14.62 -4.76
N LYS A 129 -1.21 14.54 -5.16
CA LYS A 129 -0.80 13.81 -6.37
C LYS A 129 -1.07 12.31 -6.29
N VAL A 130 -0.79 11.67 -5.15
CA VAL A 130 -0.92 10.22 -5.04
C VAL A 130 -2.37 9.80 -4.90
N LEU A 131 -3.16 10.50 -4.09
CA LEU A 131 -4.57 10.20 -3.86
C LEU A 131 -5.45 10.49 -5.09
N SER A 132 -4.99 11.36 -5.99
CA SER A 132 -5.66 11.60 -7.29
C SER A 132 -5.51 10.44 -8.29
N GLN A 133 -4.79 9.35 -7.96
CA GLN A 133 -4.53 8.23 -8.87
C GLN A 133 -5.55 7.10 -8.77
N VAL A 134 -6.47 7.16 -7.83
CA VAL A 134 -7.54 6.18 -7.65
C VAL A 134 -8.81 6.58 -8.42
N ASP A 135 -9.72 5.64 -8.61
CA ASP A 135 -10.98 5.90 -9.33
C ASP A 135 -12.06 6.45 -8.41
N ASP A 136 -12.07 6.02 -7.15
CA ASP A 136 -12.96 6.49 -6.10
C ASP A 136 -12.15 6.75 -4.83
N LEU A 137 -12.42 7.84 -4.14
CA LEU A 137 -11.70 8.22 -2.93
C LEU A 137 -12.65 8.64 -1.82
N MET A 138 -12.53 8.01 -0.66
CA MET A 138 -13.10 8.45 0.59
C MET A 138 -11.99 8.90 1.53
N LEU A 139 -12.12 10.09 2.09
CA LEU A 139 -11.18 10.65 3.08
C LEU A 139 -11.85 10.66 4.44
N LEU A 140 -11.28 9.94 5.39
CA LEU A 140 -11.68 10.02 6.80
C LEU A 140 -11.04 11.26 7.44
N GLY A 141 -11.61 11.71 8.56
CA GLY A 141 -11.00 12.78 9.35
C GLY A 141 -9.55 12.45 9.75
N VAL A 142 -8.69 13.48 9.81
CA VAL A 142 -7.28 13.29 10.17
C VAL A 142 -7.16 12.65 11.55
N TYR A 143 -6.41 11.55 11.66
CA TYR A 143 -6.05 10.98 12.95
C TYR A 143 -4.93 11.83 13.59
N GLN A 144 -5.26 12.49 14.66
CA GLN A 144 -4.42 13.54 15.28
C GLN A 144 -3.12 12.99 15.87
N ALA A 145 -3.15 11.79 16.45
CA ALA A 145 -2.01 11.18 17.15
C ALA A 145 -1.39 12.09 18.24
N GLY A 146 -2.24 12.87 18.91
CA GLY A 146 -1.82 13.80 19.96
C GLY A 146 -1.33 15.17 19.47
N GLU A 147 -1.44 15.46 18.17
CA GLU A 147 -1.11 16.78 17.60
C GLU A 147 -2.33 17.71 17.62
N GLU A 148 -2.09 19.00 17.71
CA GLU A 148 -3.12 20.03 17.50
C GLU A 148 -3.37 20.22 15.99
N PRO A 149 -4.61 20.58 15.59
CA PRO A 149 -4.93 20.87 14.22
C PRO A 149 -4.03 21.94 13.60
N ILE A 150 -3.63 21.74 12.34
CA ILE A 150 -2.88 22.70 11.53
C ILE A 150 -3.78 23.20 10.42
N ASP A 151 -3.90 24.53 10.28
CA ASP A 151 -4.71 25.14 9.24
C ASP A 151 -4.29 24.65 7.83
N GLY A 152 -5.27 24.27 7.02
CA GLY A 152 -5.03 23.75 5.67
C GLY A 152 -4.58 22.29 5.61
N ALA A 153 -4.28 21.63 6.75
CA ALA A 153 -3.87 20.22 6.77
C ALA A 153 -5.02 19.27 7.14
N THR A 154 -6.22 19.56 6.66
CA THR A 154 -7.42 18.76 6.94
C THR A 154 -7.82 17.90 5.74
N SER A 155 -8.67 16.91 5.96
CA SER A 155 -9.21 16.06 4.92
C SER A 155 -10.06 16.84 3.92
N GLU A 156 -10.78 17.86 4.38
CA GLU A 156 -11.55 18.77 3.53
C GLU A 156 -10.65 19.58 2.61
N SER A 157 -9.53 20.09 3.15
CA SER A 157 -8.54 20.82 2.36
C SER A 157 -7.90 19.95 1.30
N LEU A 158 -7.56 18.69 1.66
CA LEU A 158 -7.06 17.69 0.70
C LEU A 158 -8.10 17.40 -0.38
N ALA A 159 -9.35 17.14 0.00
CA ALA A 159 -10.43 16.88 -0.95
C ALA A 159 -10.59 17.98 -1.97
N LEU A 160 -10.64 19.24 -1.54
CA LEU A 160 -10.74 20.41 -2.43
C LEU A 160 -9.55 20.52 -3.39
N SER A 161 -8.35 20.16 -2.95
CA SER A 161 -7.16 20.22 -3.78
C SER A 161 -7.10 19.06 -4.78
N ILE A 162 -7.52 17.87 -4.38
CA ILE A 162 -7.62 16.68 -5.24
C ILE A 162 -8.70 16.89 -6.32
N GLU A 163 -9.86 17.46 -5.95
CA GLU A 163 -10.93 17.76 -6.90
C GLU A 163 -10.46 18.74 -8.00
N LYS A 164 -9.61 19.72 -7.65
CA LYS A 164 -9.02 20.64 -8.63
C LYS A 164 -8.09 19.95 -9.64
N GLU A 165 -7.47 18.83 -9.31
CA GLU A 165 -6.73 18.00 -10.26
C GLU A 165 -7.66 17.34 -11.30
N GLY A 166 -8.98 17.26 -11.02
CA GLY A 166 -10.02 16.89 -11.96
C GLY A 166 -10.09 15.40 -12.31
N ARG A 167 -9.42 14.52 -11.56
CA ARG A 167 -9.39 13.07 -11.82
C ARG A 167 -10.38 12.29 -10.97
N VAL A 168 -10.56 12.68 -9.73
CA VAL A 168 -11.45 12.04 -8.75
C VAL A 168 -12.12 13.12 -7.91
N CYS A 169 -13.39 12.89 -7.52
CA CYS A 169 -14.12 13.76 -6.60
C CYS A 169 -14.17 13.04 -5.23
N PRO A 170 -13.35 13.46 -4.25
CA PRO A 170 -13.29 12.78 -2.97
C PRO A 170 -14.56 12.98 -2.14
N LEU A 171 -15.02 11.92 -1.47
CA LEU A 171 -16.03 12.00 -0.42
C LEU A 171 -15.34 12.15 0.93
N VAL A 172 -15.60 13.22 1.65
CA VAL A 172 -15.09 13.38 3.03
C VAL A 172 -16.11 12.79 4.00
N CYS A 173 -15.65 11.81 4.80
CA CYS A 173 -16.44 11.13 5.81
C CYS A 173 -15.87 11.46 7.20
N PRO A 174 -16.71 11.94 8.15
CA PRO A 174 -16.23 12.27 9.50
C PRO A 174 -15.67 11.06 10.25
N GLY A 175 -16.20 9.87 9.96
CA GLY A 175 -15.78 8.61 10.58
C GLY A 175 -15.99 7.39 9.71
N THR A 176 -15.67 6.23 10.28
CA THR A 176 -15.77 4.93 9.59
C THR A 176 -17.21 4.50 9.33
N GLU A 177 -18.17 4.86 10.19
CA GLU A 177 -19.58 4.53 10.02
C GLU A 177 -20.17 5.18 8.78
N GLU A 178 -19.89 6.47 8.57
CA GLU A 178 -20.31 7.21 7.39
C GLU A 178 -19.64 6.69 6.11
N ALA A 179 -18.37 6.31 6.20
CA ALA A 179 -17.65 5.70 5.07
C ALA A 179 -18.29 4.36 4.65
N MET A 180 -18.72 3.53 5.62
CA MET A 180 -19.39 2.26 5.36
C MET A 180 -20.76 2.44 4.68
N GLN A 181 -21.45 3.55 4.92
CA GLN A 181 -22.72 3.86 4.27
C GLN A 181 -22.55 4.36 2.83
N GLY A 182 -21.36 4.83 2.48
CA GLY A 182 -21.03 5.34 1.16
C GLY A 182 -20.51 4.27 0.16
N LEU A 183 -20.30 3.03 0.63
CA LEU A 183 -19.92 1.88 -0.18
C LEU A 183 -21.15 1.22 -0.81
#